data_57a492f0bf3fe70fbf5cce4e9c8bc997
#
_entry.id   57a492f0bf3fe70fbf5cce4e9c8bc997
#
_cell.length_a   1.000
_cell.length_b   1.000
_cell.length_c   1.000
_cell.angle_alpha   90.00
_cell.angle_beta   90.00
_cell.angle_gamma   90.00
#
_symmetry.space_group_name_H-M   'P 1'
#
loop_
_entity.id
_entity.type
_entity.pdbx_description
1 polymer ?
#
loop_
_entity_poly.entity_id
_entity_poly.type
_entity_poly.pdbx_seq_one_letter_code
_entity_poly.pdbx_strand_id
1 'polypeptide(L)'
;MTGPAIFDRLAIVMAHPDDEVLWAGSALRAAGKIILVYGELPGAPELTAGRKAAMAAFPLQTLDWLEMVETGVFDSASWPSPRETEYGVYPHPALRVFDSFDPDRYRRQFHQLRDLLRVRLSGMRNVIAHGPWGEYGHEDHIQVFRAVASLADELGFRLWVPGYRAPKTAVLMQRHLRFLGRPCEALPIDHALAAQIAQIYKDTRT
;
A
#
# COMPACT_ATOMS: atom_id res chain seq x y z
N MET A 1 17.66 -25.53 4.48
CA MET A 1 17.63 -24.28 5.28
C MET A 1 16.24 -23.69 5.12
N THR A 2 15.49 -23.57 6.20
CA THR A 2 14.19 -22.87 6.17
C THR A 2 14.45 -21.39 5.89
N GLY A 3 13.82 -20.84 4.86
CA GLY A 3 13.91 -19.40 4.53
C GLY A 3 13.43 -18.50 5.68
N PRO A 4 13.59 -17.17 5.58
CA PRO A 4 13.12 -16.22 6.59
C PRO A 4 11.68 -16.46 6.97
N ALA A 5 11.36 -16.38 8.28
CA ALA A 5 10.02 -16.67 8.81
C ALA A 5 8.91 -15.76 8.21
N ILE A 6 9.28 -14.59 7.69
CA ILE A 6 8.38 -13.66 7.00
C ILE A 6 7.76 -14.29 5.73
N PHE A 7 8.42 -15.23 5.08
CA PHE A 7 7.92 -15.82 3.82
C PHE A 7 6.88 -16.93 4.03
N ASP A 8 6.65 -17.37 5.28
CA ASP A 8 5.62 -18.38 5.56
C ASP A 8 4.22 -17.79 5.36
N ARG A 9 3.51 -18.29 4.34
CA ARG A 9 2.15 -17.82 3.97
C ARG A 9 2.08 -16.29 3.90
N LEU A 10 2.98 -15.70 3.09
CA LEU A 10 3.10 -14.26 2.91
C LEU A 10 2.07 -13.73 1.92
N ALA A 11 1.41 -12.63 2.30
CA ALA A 11 0.72 -11.72 1.39
C ALA A 11 1.40 -10.33 1.39
N ILE A 12 1.32 -9.65 0.25
CA ILE A 12 1.73 -8.25 0.07
C ILE A 12 0.48 -7.46 -0.29
N VAL A 13 0.25 -6.31 0.37
CA VAL A 13 -0.89 -5.42 0.10
C VAL A 13 -0.36 -4.01 -0.10
N MET A 14 -0.45 -3.49 -1.32
CA MET A 14 0.02 -2.16 -1.69
C MET A 14 -1.09 -1.33 -2.35
N ALA A 15 -0.94 -0.02 -2.32
CA ALA A 15 -1.98 0.89 -2.79
C ALA A 15 -2.06 0.91 -4.32
N HIS A 16 -0.96 1.22 -4.98
CA HIS A 16 -0.94 1.47 -6.42
C HIS A 16 -0.06 0.48 -7.16
N PRO A 17 -0.27 0.28 -8.48
CA PRO A 17 0.73 -0.32 -9.36
C PRO A 17 2.02 0.48 -9.31
N ASP A 18 3.13 -0.15 -9.01
CA ASP A 18 4.51 0.24 -8.75
C ASP A 18 4.94 0.14 -7.27
N ASP A 19 4.05 0.34 -6.32
CA ASP A 19 4.34 0.28 -4.89
C ASP A 19 4.92 -1.08 -4.45
N GLU A 20 4.46 -2.18 -5.05
CA GLU A 20 4.90 -3.52 -4.69
C GLU A 20 6.39 -3.74 -5.00
N VAL A 21 6.89 -3.16 -6.09
CA VAL A 21 8.31 -3.25 -6.43
C VAL A 21 9.14 -2.26 -5.63
N LEU A 22 8.60 -1.07 -5.33
CA LEU A 22 9.28 -0.03 -4.57
C LEU A 22 9.42 -0.41 -3.08
N TRP A 23 8.35 -0.93 -2.46
CA TRP A 23 8.28 -1.08 -1.01
C TRP A 23 8.39 -2.53 -0.53
N ALA A 24 8.11 -3.50 -1.40
CA ALA A 24 8.14 -4.93 -1.07
C ALA A 24 8.91 -5.79 -2.09
N GLY A 25 9.72 -5.18 -2.96
CA GLY A 25 10.44 -5.83 -4.05
C GLY A 25 11.24 -7.06 -3.63
N SER A 26 11.81 -7.05 -2.42
CA SER A 26 12.55 -8.18 -1.85
C SER A 26 11.70 -9.40 -1.50
N ALA A 27 10.38 -9.26 -1.46
CA ALA A 27 9.46 -10.31 -1.02
C ALA A 27 8.52 -10.82 -2.13
N LEU A 28 8.50 -10.17 -3.30
CA LEU A 28 7.55 -10.44 -4.38
C LEU A 28 7.54 -11.90 -4.82
N ARG A 29 8.73 -12.50 -5.05
CA ARG A 29 8.83 -13.89 -5.51
C ARG A 29 8.35 -14.90 -4.48
N ALA A 30 8.47 -14.58 -3.21
CA ALA A 30 8.05 -15.44 -2.10
C ALA A 30 6.58 -15.25 -1.71
N ALA A 31 5.92 -14.20 -2.19
CA ALA A 31 4.54 -13.92 -1.85
C ALA A 31 3.58 -14.92 -2.50
N GLY A 32 2.77 -15.57 -1.67
CA GLY A 32 1.66 -16.40 -2.14
C GLY A 32 0.49 -15.56 -2.69
N LYS A 33 0.47 -14.26 -2.36
CA LYS A 33 -0.52 -13.32 -2.85
C LYS A 33 0.06 -11.90 -2.87
N ILE A 34 -0.17 -11.17 -3.96
CA ILE A 34 0.16 -9.75 -4.12
C ILE A 34 -1.15 -9.03 -4.43
N ILE A 35 -1.58 -8.15 -3.54
CA ILE A 35 -2.83 -7.40 -3.67
C ILE A 35 -2.49 -5.95 -3.95
N LEU A 36 -2.91 -5.43 -5.12
CA LEU A 36 -2.88 -4.01 -5.45
C LEU A 36 -4.29 -3.45 -5.37
N VAL A 37 -4.45 -2.32 -4.69
CA VAL A 37 -5.77 -1.83 -4.30
C VAL A 37 -6.37 -0.92 -5.37
N TYR A 38 -5.68 0.16 -5.68
CA TYR A 38 -6.21 1.19 -6.56
C TYR A 38 -5.80 0.97 -8.01
N GLY A 39 -6.73 1.26 -8.92
CA GLY A 39 -6.50 1.11 -10.35
C GLY A 39 -6.93 2.34 -11.13
N GLU A 40 -8.07 2.89 -10.79
CA GLU A 40 -8.64 4.03 -11.47
C GLU A 40 -8.27 5.34 -10.76
N LEU A 41 -7.66 6.27 -11.51
CA LEU A 41 -7.45 7.65 -11.06
C LEU A 41 -8.45 8.56 -11.77
N PRO A 42 -9.45 9.12 -11.06
CA PRO A 42 -10.39 10.06 -11.63
C PRO A 42 -9.68 11.29 -12.22
N GLY A 43 -10.00 11.62 -13.47
CA GLY A 43 -9.37 12.73 -14.17
C GLY A 43 -8.05 12.41 -14.91
N ALA A 44 -7.54 11.17 -14.81
CA ALA A 44 -6.35 10.72 -15.52
C ALA A 44 -6.58 9.38 -16.26
N PRO A 45 -7.40 9.36 -17.32
CA PRO A 45 -7.76 8.12 -18.03
C PRO A 45 -6.57 7.45 -18.70
N GLU A 46 -5.57 8.21 -19.13
CA GLU A 46 -4.35 7.64 -19.73
C GLU A 46 -3.53 6.86 -18.68
N LEU A 47 -3.38 7.38 -17.47
CA LEU A 47 -2.72 6.68 -16.37
C LEU A 47 -3.50 5.42 -15.99
N THR A 48 -4.82 5.50 -15.91
CA THR A 48 -5.71 4.35 -15.67
C THR A 48 -5.52 3.26 -16.74
N ALA A 49 -5.42 3.65 -18.01
CA ALA A 49 -5.16 2.71 -19.11
C ALA A 49 -3.76 2.09 -19.02
N GLY A 50 -2.74 2.90 -18.67
CA GLY A 50 -1.39 2.43 -18.43
C GLY A 50 -1.33 1.38 -17.33
N ARG A 51 -1.98 1.63 -16.21
CA ARG A 51 -2.08 0.66 -15.09
C ARG A 51 -2.72 -0.66 -15.53
N LYS A 52 -3.81 -0.61 -16.29
CA LYS A 52 -4.45 -1.82 -16.85
C LYS A 52 -3.49 -2.62 -17.73
N ALA A 53 -2.75 -1.94 -18.59
CA ALA A 53 -1.74 -2.59 -19.44
C ALA A 53 -0.60 -3.19 -18.61
N ALA A 54 -0.13 -2.48 -17.57
CA ALA A 54 0.90 -2.99 -16.66
C ALA A 54 0.45 -4.25 -15.92
N MET A 55 -0.78 -4.25 -15.39
CA MET A 55 -1.31 -5.42 -14.67
C MET A 55 -1.50 -6.63 -15.57
N ALA A 56 -1.92 -6.41 -16.82
CA ALA A 56 -2.03 -7.48 -17.83
C ALA A 56 -0.66 -8.09 -18.20
N ALA A 57 0.43 -7.32 -18.10
CA ALA A 57 1.79 -7.74 -18.37
C ALA A 57 2.56 -8.21 -17.11
N PHE A 58 1.93 -8.17 -15.93
CA PHE A 58 2.62 -8.45 -14.67
C PHE A 58 3.14 -9.90 -14.63
N PRO A 59 4.42 -10.12 -14.26
CA PRO A 59 5.07 -11.41 -14.49
C PRO A 59 4.72 -12.50 -13.46
N LEU A 60 4.02 -12.16 -12.37
CA LEU A 60 3.68 -13.10 -11.31
C LEU A 60 2.19 -13.42 -11.31
N GLN A 61 1.85 -14.72 -11.26
CA GLN A 61 0.46 -15.20 -11.23
C GLN A 61 -0.22 -15.01 -9.85
N THR A 62 0.53 -14.57 -8.85
CA THR A 62 0.03 -14.31 -7.50
C THR A 62 -0.61 -12.93 -7.34
N LEU A 63 -0.67 -12.14 -8.42
CA LEU A 63 -1.30 -10.82 -8.45
C LEU A 63 -2.82 -10.93 -8.34
N ASP A 64 -3.39 -10.15 -7.45
CA ASP A 64 -4.83 -9.92 -7.25
C ASP A 64 -5.06 -8.39 -7.24
N TRP A 65 -5.54 -7.85 -8.34
CA TRP A 65 -5.75 -6.40 -8.48
C TRP A 65 -7.22 -6.05 -8.23
N LEU A 66 -7.49 -5.19 -7.24
CA LEU A 66 -8.84 -4.85 -6.82
C LEU A 66 -9.51 -3.78 -7.68
N GLU A 67 -8.75 -3.05 -8.47
CA GLU A 67 -9.22 -1.98 -9.36
C GLU A 67 -10.10 -0.91 -8.67
N MET A 68 -9.91 -0.69 -7.37
CA MET A 68 -10.65 0.35 -6.65
C MET A 68 -10.30 1.73 -7.21
N VAL A 69 -11.26 2.64 -7.12
CA VAL A 69 -11.05 4.05 -7.52
C VAL A 69 -10.23 4.76 -6.46
N GLU A 70 -9.22 5.53 -6.84
CA GLU A 70 -8.44 6.34 -5.90
C GLU A 70 -9.29 7.36 -5.14
N THR A 71 -8.83 7.70 -3.94
CA THR A 71 -9.57 8.57 -3.03
C THR A 71 -9.44 10.06 -3.37
N GLY A 72 -8.45 10.43 -4.20
CA GLY A 72 -8.20 11.80 -4.61
C GLY A 72 -7.63 12.69 -3.50
N VAL A 73 -6.80 12.12 -2.63
CA VAL A 73 -6.27 12.80 -1.45
C VAL A 73 -4.75 13.04 -1.48
N PHE A 74 -4.07 12.58 -2.53
CA PHE A 74 -2.61 12.64 -2.59
C PHE A 74 -2.06 14.04 -2.39
N ASP A 75 -1.04 14.14 -1.54
CA ASP A 75 -0.29 15.35 -1.16
C ASP A 75 -1.16 16.52 -0.69
N SER A 76 -2.35 16.24 -0.19
CA SER A 76 -3.32 17.22 0.26
C SER A 76 -3.45 17.30 1.79
N ALA A 77 -2.74 16.45 2.53
CA ALA A 77 -2.74 16.48 3.98
C ALA A 77 -1.95 17.68 4.52
N SER A 78 -2.34 18.15 5.70
CA SER A 78 -1.60 19.19 6.43
C SER A 78 -0.45 18.56 7.22
N TRP A 79 0.71 18.48 6.58
CA TRP A 79 1.98 18.13 7.22
C TRP A 79 2.69 19.42 7.67
N PRO A 80 2.85 19.77 8.92
CA PRO A 80 3.10 18.98 10.10
C PRO A 80 1.90 18.71 11.03
N SER A 81 0.70 19.07 10.69
CA SER A 81 -0.49 18.85 11.52
C SER A 81 -1.50 17.90 10.86
N PRO A 82 -1.13 16.63 10.59
CA PRO A 82 -2.00 15.68 9.92
C PRO A 82 -3.25 15.39 10.76
N ARG A 83 -4.42 15.43 10.11
CA ARG A 83 -5.71 15.12 10.72
C ARG A 83 -5.98 13.61 10.57
N GLU A 84 -5.54 12.86 11.55
CA GLU A 84 -5.77 11.41 11.58
C GLU A 84 -7.23 11.06 11.87
N THR A 85 -7.70 10.02 11.21
CA THR A 85 -8.96 9.33 11.46
C THR A 85 -8.70 7.83 11.55
N GLU A 86 -9.69 7.04 11.91
CA GLU A 86 -9.56 5.57 11.83
C GLU A 86 -9.40 5.07 10.39
N TYR A 87 -9.80 5.85 9.39
CA TYR A 87 -9.79 5.51 7.97
C TYR A 87 -8.51 5.91 7.23
N GLY A 88 -7.71 6.80 7.81
CA GLY A 88 -6.50 7.35 7.22
C GLY A 88 -6.22 8.78 7.67
N VAL A 89 -5.70 9.62 6.77
CA VAL A 89 -5.43 11.04 7.02
C VAL A 89 -6.29 11.88 6.08
N TYR A 90 -7.02 12.84 6.65
CA TYR A 90 -7.86 13.74 5.87
C TYR A 90 -7.03 14.86 5.23
N PRO A 91 -7.37 15.23 3.99
CA PRO A 91 -6.73 16.34 3.32
C PRO A 91 -7.01 17.67 4.04
N HIS A 92 -6.06 18.59 3.94
CA HIS A 92 -6.26 19.96 4.41
C HIS A 92 -7.17 20.71 3.43
N PRO A 93 -8.24 21.39 3.88
CA PRO A 93 -9.20 22.07 2.99
C PRO A 93 -8.58 23.06 2.00
N ALA A 94 -7.52 23.77 2.41
CA ALA A 94 -6.83 24.76 1.59
C ALA A 94 -5.78 24.16 0.62
N LEU A 95 -5.45 22.86 0.75
CA LEU A 95 -4.40 22.19 -0.02
C LEU A 95 -4.93 21.06 -0.88
N ARG A 96 -6.24 21.02 -1.12
CA ARG A 96 -6.86 19.96 -1.95
C ARG A 96 -6.34 20.05 -3.37
N VAL A 97 -5.68 19.01 -3.83
CA VAL A 97 -5.30 18.86 -5.23
C VAL A 97 -6.51 18.58 -6.11
N PHE A 98 -7.51 17.91 -5.53
CA PHE A 98 -8.76 17.59 -6.18
C PHE A 98 -9.95 18.22 -5.41
N ASP A 99 -10.79 18.98 -6.09
CA ASP A 99 -12.01 19.59 -5.49
C ASP A 99 -13.06 18.55 -5.06
N SER A 100 -12.83 17.28 -5.40
CA SER A 100 -13.79 16.18 -5.26
C SER A 100 -13.60 15.32 -4.02
N PHE A 101 -12.81 15.73 -3.02
CA PHE A 101 -12.69 14.95 -1.81
C PHE A 101 -14.02 14.90 -1.02
N ASP A 102 -14.56 13.70 -0.89
CA ASP A 102 -15.75 13.39 -0.10
C ASP A 102 -15.33 12.51 1.10
N PRO A 103 -15.42 13.02 2.34
CA PRO A 103 -15.09 12.27 3.56
C PRO A 103 -15.92 10.99 3.72
N ASP A 104 -17.18 11.00 3.31
CA ASP A 104 -18.05 9.83 3.39
C ASP A 104 -17.68 8.77 2.36
N ARG A 105 -17.28 9.18 1.16
CA ARG A 105 -16.70 8.27 0.16
C ARG A 105 -15.40 7.65 0.68
N TYR A 106 -14.49 8.46 1.22
CA TYR A 106 -13.23 8.00 1.80
C TYR A 106 -13.46 6.93 2.88
N ARG A 107 -14.42 7.18 3.77
CA ARG A 107 -14.83 6.21 4.81
C ARG A 107 -15.42 4.94 4.20
N ARG A 108 -16.34 5.06 3.24
CA ARG A 108 -16.96 3.90 2.56
C ARG A 108 -15.91 3.04 1.87
N GLN A 109 -14.94 3.65 1.20
CA GLN A 109 -13.84 2.94 0.54
C GLN A 109 -12.98 2.17 1.54
N PHE A 110 -12.69 2.74 2.71
CA PHE A 110 -12.00 2.03 3.78
C PHE A 110 -12.74 0.75 4.20
N HIS A 111 -14.04 0.85 4.46
CA HIS A 111 -14.83 -0.32 4.86
C HIS A 111 -14.91 -1.36 3.74
N GLN A 112 -15.14 -0.94 2.50
CA GLN A 112 -15.13 -1.83 1.34
C GLN A 112 -13.78 -2.54 1.20
N LEU A 113 -12.68 -1.81 1.28
CA LEU A 113 -11.34 -2.38 1.23
C LEU A 113 -11.12 -3.38 2.35
N ARG A 114 -11.46 -3.02 3.59
CA ARG A 114 -11.34 -3.91 4.74
C ARG A 114 -12.11 -5.22 4.54
N ASP A 115 -13.34 -5.17 4.01
CA ASP A 115 -14.14 -6.37 3.77
C ASP A 115 -13.55 -7.24 2.65
N LEU A 116 -13.06 -6.63 1.58
CA LEU A 116 -12.34 -7.33 0.50
C LEU A 116 -11.06 -8.01 1.01
N LEU A 117 -10.29 -7.32 1.85
CA LEU A 117 -9.04 -7.82 2.43
C LEU A 117 -9.29 -8.93 3.45
N ARG A 118 -10.38 -8.87 4.24
CA ARG A 118 -10.72 -9.92 5.22
C ARG A 118 -10.79 -11.30 4.56
N VAL A 119 -11.42 -11.38 3.39
CA VAL A 119 -11.54 -12.64 2.65
C VAL A 119 -10.17 -13.06 2.08
N ARG A 120 -9.44 -12.12 1.49
CA ARG A 120 -8.19 -12.39 0.78
C ARG A 120 -7.03 -12.74 1.69
N LEU A 121 -7.00 -12.18 2.89
CA LEU A 121 -5.94 -12.39 3.88
C LEU A 121 -6.23 -13.56 4.83
N SER A 122 -7.40 -14.19 4.72
CA SER A 122 -7.72 -15.38 5.52
C SER A 122 -6.67 -16.47 5.32
N GLY A 123 -6.15 -16.99 6.43
CA GLY A 123 -5.10 -18.01 6.44
C GLY A 123 -3.67 -17.54 6.14
N MET A 124 -3.45 -16.26 5.86
CA MET A 124 -2.09 -15.70 5.80
C MET A 124 -1.48 -15.65 7.20
N ARG A 125 -0.14 -15.83 7.27
CA ARG A 125 0.60 -15.69 8.53
C ARG A 125 1.39 -14.40 8.61
N ASN A 126 1.81 -13.92 7.46
CA ASN A 126 2.58 -12.70 7.35
C ASN A 126 1.96 -11.82 6.27
N VAL A 127 1.82 -10.53 6.55
CA VAL A 127 1.32 -9.55 5.60
C VAL A 127 2.29 -8.37 5.59
N ILE A 128 2.83 -8.05 4.43
CA ILE A 128 3.55 -6.79 4.21
C ILE A 128 2.53 -5.78 3.67
N ALA A 129 2.45 -4.61 4.31
CA ALA A 129 1.65 -3.48 3.85
C ALA A 129 2.46 -2.19 3.99
N HIS A 130 1.89 -1.07 3.52
CA HIS A 130 2.46 0.27 3.72
C HIS A 130 2.75 0.57 5.19
N GLY A 131 3.60 1.57 5.45
CA GLY A 131 3.84 2.09 6.79
C GLY A 131 2.69 2.97 7.31
N PRO A 132 2.55 3.14 8.63
CA PRO A 132 1.48 3.96 9.22
C PRO A 132 1.59 5.44 8.89
N TRP A 133 2.70 5.88 8.30
CA TRP A 133 2.94 7.24 7.81
C TRP A 133 2.94 7.35 6.29
N GLY A 134 2.60 6.28 5.55
CA GLY A 134 2.50 6.27 4.09
C GLY A 134 3.82 6.55 3.38
N GLU A 135 4.92 5.96 3.90
CA GLU A 135 6.29 6.13 3.43
C GLU A 135 6.71 7.61 3.41
N TYR A 136 6.46 8.30 2.32
CA TYR A 136 6.73 9.73 2.15
C TYR A 136 5.51 10.62 2.41
N GLY A 137 4.41 10.06 2.93
CA GLY A 137 3.20 10.79 3.32
C GLY A 137 2.05 10.66 2.31
N HIS A 138 1.98 9.55 1.57
CA HIS A 138 0.85 9.29 0.67
C HIS A 138 -0.37 8.84 1.49
N GLU A 139 -1.47 9.57 1.40
CA GLU A 139 -2.68 9.32 2.18
C GLU A 139 -3.34 8.00 1.83
N ASP A 140 -3.33 7.58 0.57
CA ASP A 140 -3.86 6.27 0.15
C ASP A 140 -3.05 5.11 0.74
N HIS A 141 -1.72 5.25 0.86
CA HIS A 141 -0.87 4.27 1.56
C HIS A 141 -1.29 4.13 3.03
N ILE A 142 -1.59 5.26 3.69
CA ILE A 142 -2.04 5.26 5.09
C ILE A 142 -3.41 4.59 5.21
N GLN A 143 -4.33 4.81 4.27
CA GLN A 143 -5.63 4.13 4.27
C GLN A 143 -5.48 2.62 4.11
N VAL A 144 -4.66 2.17 3.15
CA VAL A 144 -4.36 0.74 2.95
C VAL A 144 -3.73 0.13 4.20
N PHE A 145 -2.71 0.81 4.78
CA PHE A 145 -2.13 0.36 6.04
C PHE A 145 -3.18 0.17 7.14
N ARG A 146 -4.09 1.16 7.32
CA ARG A 146 -5.11 1.08 8.38
C ARG A 146 -6.12 -0.04 8.15
N ALA A 147 -6.51 -0.27 6.90
CA ALA A 147 -7.39 -1.37 6.54
C ALA A 147 -6.75 -2.72 6.87
N VAL A 148 -5.48 -2.93 6.49
CA VAL A 148 -4.74 -4.15 6.81
C VAL A 148 -4.52 -4.29 8.31
N ALA A 149 -4.06 -3.23 8.99
CA ALA A 149 -3.76 -3.25 10.42
C ALA A 149 -5.00 -3.57 11.27
N SER A 150 -6.19 -3.12 10.86
CA SER A 150 -7.45 -3.41 11.56
C SER A 150 -7.87 -4.89 11.50
N LEU A 151 -7.27 -5.67 10.62
CA LEU A 151 -7.55 -7.10 10.45
C LEU A 151 -6.49 -8.00 11.10
N ALA A 152 -5.37 -7.45 11.55
CA ALA A 152 -4.24 -8.25 12.01
C ALA A 152 -4.59 -9.15 13.20
N ASP A 153 -5.25 -8.61 14.21
CA ASP A 153 -5.65 -9.37 15.39
C ASP A 153 -6.81 -10.33 15.07
N GLU A 154 -7.78 -9.89 14.24
CA GLU A 154 -8.93 -10.70 13.83
C GLU A 154 -8.52 -11.97 13.07
N LEU A 155 -7.54 -11.83 12.15
CA LEU A 155 -7.09 -12.91 11.27
C LEU A 155 -5.82 -13.61 11.77
N GLY A 156 -5.17 -13.08 12.82
CA GLY A 156 -4.02 -13.68 13.46
C GLY A 156 -2.72 -13.64 12.64
N PHE A 157 -2.55 -12.67 11.72
CA PHE A 157 -1.33 -12.53 10.96
C PHE A 157 -0.38 -11.50 11.58
N ARG A 158 0.91 -11.67 11.29
CA ARG A 158 1.93 -10.69 11.65
C ARG A 158 2.03 -9.62 10.56
N LEU A 159 1.87 -8.35 10.96
CA LEU A 159 1.99 -7.21 10.06
C LEU A 159 3.45 -6.71 9.98
N TRP A 160 3.94 -6.56 8.76
CA TRP A 160 5.25 -6.01 8.41
C TRP A 160 5.07 -4.73 7.61
N VAL A 161 6.00 -3.79 7.78
CA VAL A 161 5.98 -2.50 7.07
C VAL A 161 7.37 -2.18 6.53
N PRO A 162 7.47 -1.44 5.40
CA PRO A 162 8.75 -0.97 4.88
C PRO A 162 9.49 -0.09 5.87
N GLY A 163 10.82 -0.17 5.86
CA GLY A 163 11.68 0.62 6.74
C GLY A 163 11.88 2.07 6.29
N TYR A 164 11.20 2.53 5.25
CA TYR A 164 11.38 3.86 4.68
C TYR A 164 10.83 4.98 5.59
N ARG A 165 11.53 6.11 5.65
CA ARG A 165 11.19 7.25 6.48
C ARG A 165 11.47 8.55 5.74
N ALA A 166 10.54 9.51 5.82
CA ALA A 166 10.70 10.84 5.23
C ALA A 166 10.48 11.94 6.29
N PRO A 167 11.23 13.05 6.23
CA PRO A 167 11.08 14.16 7.18
C PRO A 167 9.64 14.72 7.23
N LYS A 168 8.95 14.79 6.10
CA LYS A 168 7.56 15.26 5.98
C LYS A 168 6.62 14.51 6.93
N THR A 169 6.87 13.23 7.18
CA THR A 169 5.99 12.36 7.98
C THR A 169 6.40 12.22 9.46
N ALA A 170 7.38 13.03 9.91
CA ALA A 170 7.95 12.91 11.26
C ALA A 170 6.89 12.94 12.37
N VAL A 171 5.85 13.77 12.25
CA VAL A 171 4.77 13.87 13.23
C VAL A 171 3.99 12.55 13.36
N LEU A 172 3.64 11.92 12.24
CA LEU A 172 2.99 10.60 12.26
C LEU A 172 3.94 9.51 12.78
N MET A 173 5.21 9.54 12.38
CA MET A 173 6.21 8.59 12.90
C MET A 173 6.28 8.67 14.43
N GLN A 174 6.27 9.87 15.02
CA GLN A 174 6.25 10.06 16.48
C GLN A 174 5.01 9.46 17.15
N ARG A 175 3.85 9.51 16.49
CA ARG A 175 2.60 8.91 17.01
C ARG A 175 2.59 7.37 16.88
N HIS A 176 3.42 6.82 16.00
CA HIS A 176 3.49 5.39 15.70
C HIS A 176 4.84 4.76 16.07
N LEU A 177 5.46 5.21 17.19
CA LEU A 177 6.79 4.77 17.65
C LEU A 177 6.94 3.25 17.76
N ARG A 178 5.86 2.51 18.04
CA ARG A 178 5.86 1.05 18.10
C ARG A 178 6.35 0.37 16.80
N PHE A 179 6.27 1.05 15.67
CA PHE A 179 6.79 0.55 14.39
C PHE A 179 8.23 0.98 14.13
N LEU A 180 8.74 2.02 14.80
CA LEU A 180 10.11 2.50 14.66
C LEU A 180 11.12 1.70 15.47
N GLY A 181 10.73 1.18 16.62
CA GLY A 181 11.61 0.46 17.57
C GLY A 181 11.66 -1.05 17.36
N ARG A 182 11.02 -1.61 16.33
CA ARG A 182 11.04 -3.04 16.07
C ARG A 182 12.29 -3.47 15.31
N PRO A 183 12.77 -4.71 15.52
CA PRO A 183 13.86 -5.27 14.71
C PRO A 183 13.52 -5.21 13.23
N CYS A 184 14.47 -4.74 12.42
CA CYS A 184 14.35 -4.75 10.96
C CYS A 184 14.96 -6.05 10.42
N GLU A 185 14.29 -6.69 9.49
CA GLU A 185 14.85 -7.77 8.69
C GLU A 185 15.29 -7.20 7.33
N ALA A 186 16.57 -7.36 7.00
CA ALA A 186 17.06 -7.04 5.67
C ALA A 186 16.83 -8.24 4.76
N LEU A 187 16.04 -8.04 3.72
CA LEU A 187 15.75 -9.07 2.72
C LEU A 187 16.54 -8.78 1.44
N PRO A 188 17.18 -9.81 0.83
CA PRO A 188 17.85 -9.62 -0.44
C PRO A 188 16.85 -9.32 -1.55
N ILE A 189 17.15 -8.35 -2.40
CA ILE A 189 16.30 -8.01 -3.55
C ILE A 189 16.58 -8.95 -4.73
N ASP A 190 15.51 -9.39 -5.41
CA ASP A 190 15.59 -10.00 -6.73
C ASP A 190 15.68 -8.90 -7.79
N HIS A 191 16.91 -8.49 -8.12
CA HIS A 191 17.15 -7.41 -9.06
C HIS A 191 16.60 -7.69 -10.47
N ALA A 192 16.58 -8.94 -10.91
CA ALA A 192 16.08 -9.32 -12.22
C ALA A 192 14.55 -9.12 -12.30
N LEU A 193 13.82 -9.61 -11.29
CA LEU A 193 12.37 -9.43 -11.21
C LEU A 193 12.01 -7.94 -11.03
N ALA A 194 12.71 -7.24 -10.16
CA ALA A 194 12.47 -5.81 -9.94
C ALA A 194 12.68 -4.99 -11.21
N ALA A 195 13.76 -5.26 -11.97
CA ALA A 195 14.03 -4.60 -13.24
C ALA A 195 12.97 -4.93 -14.30
N GLN A 196 12.51 -6.18 -14.37
CA GLN A 196 11.44 -6.60 -15.28
C GLN A 196 10.14 -5.84 -15.00
N ILE A 197 9.72 -5.76 -13.73
CA ILE A 197 8.49 -5.05 -13.33
C ILE A 197 8.64 -3.55 -13.59
N ALA A 198 9.76 -2.94 -13.20
CA ALA A 198 10.02 -1.52 -13.46
C ALA A 198 9.99 -1.18 -14.97
N GLN A 199 10.48 -2.10 -15.82
CA GLN A 199 10.40 -1.91 -17.27
C GLN A 199 8.95 -1.94 -17.79
N ILE A 200 8.10 -2.83 -17.25
CA ILE A 200 6.67 -2.87 -17.58
C ILE A 200 6.00 -1.54 -17.26
N TYR A 201 6.22 -1.00 -16.05
CA TYR A 201 5.65 0.29 -15.65
C TYR A 201 6.14 1.44 -16.53
N LYS A 202 7.43 1.46 -16.87
CA LYS A 202 7.99 2.45 -17.79
C LYS A 202 7.36 2.38 -19.19
N ASP A 203 7.18 1.16 -19.72
CA ASP A 203 6.63 0.96 -21.07
C ASP A 203 5.13 1.29 -21.13
N THR A 204 4.41 1.12 -20.04
CA THR A 204 2.98 1.41 -19.92
C THR A 204 2.69 2.83 -19.40
N ARG A 205 3.72 3.60 -19.06
CA ARG A 205 3.62 4.97 -18.52
C ARG A 205 2.79 5.04 -17.23
N THR A 206 3.02 4.10 -16.38
CA THR A 206 2.37 4.00 -15.07
C THR A 206 3.24 4.64 -14.02
#